data_d0913b469a79fcfc57516f3588d29275
#
_entry.id   d0913b469a79fcfc57516f3588d29275
#
_cell.length_a   1.000
_cell.length_b   1.000
_cell.length_c   1.000
_cell.angle_alpha   90.00
_cell.angle_beta   90.00
_cell.angle_gamma   90.00
#
_symmetry.space_group_name_H-M   'P 1'
#
loop_
_entity.id
_entity.type
_entity.pdbx_description
1 polymer ?
#
loop_
_entity_poly.entity_id
_entity_poly.type
_entity_poly.pdbx_seq_one_letter_code
_entity_poly.pdbx_strand_id
1 'polypeptide(L)'
;SSDLMDEDTCMVDMARYFLNFTRDESCGKCNYCRIGTKRMLEILERITNGEGQDGDIELLEELAMKIKDGSMCGLGQTAPNPVLTTLKYFRNEYEDHIYKKKCTAGSCKALISYTITDDCKGCTLCAKHCPVDAISGKVKEKHVIDQSLCIKCGKCMDTCNFGAIEKK
;
A
#
# COMPACT_ATOMS: atom_id res chain seq x y z
N SER A 1 -18.05 14.80 8.57
CA SER A 1 -17.67 13.43 8.93
C SER A 1 -16.22 13.45 9.39
N SER A 2 -15.94 13.01 10.61
CA SER A 2 -14.55 12.77 11.00
C SER A 2 -14.10 11.52 10.29
N ASP A 3 -13.12 11.66 9.38
CA ASP A 3 -12.47 10.53 8.76
C ASP A 3 -11.60 9.85 9.83
N LEU A 4 -12.22 8.95 10.57
CA LEU A 4 -11.52 8.11 11.54
C LEU A 4 -10.75 7.06 10.75
N MET A 5 -9.49 6.85 11.11
CA MET A 5 -8.71 5.72 10.62
C MET A 5 -9.32 4.45 11.20
N ASP A 6 -9.62 3.49 10.34
CA ASP A 6 -10.18 2.20 10.66
C ASP A 6 -9.21 1.05 10.36
N GLU A 7 -9.67 -0.18 10.54
CA GLU A 7 -8.86 -1.38 10.30
C GLU A 7 -8.46 -1.56 8.82
N ASP A 8 -9.18 -0.88 7.91
CA ASP A 8 -8.90 -0.89 6.47
C ASP A 8 -7.88 0.19 6.05
N THR A 9 -7.38 0.98 7.02
CA THR A 9 -6.41 2.05 6.78
C THR A 9 -4.98 1.55 6.96
N CYS A 10 -4.20 1.51 5.90
CA CYS A 10 -2.77 1.16 5.96
C CYS A 10 -1.92 2.31 6.49
N MET A 11 -1.23 2.12 7.60
CA MET A 11 -0.40 3.15 8.22
C MET A 11 0.83 3.49 7.39
N VAL A 12 1.35 2.55 6.61
CA VAL A 12 2.48 2.79 5.68
C VAL A 12 2.05 3.71 4.54
N ASP A 13 0.87 3.47 3.96
CA ASP A 13 0.32 4.30 2.89
C ASP A 13 -0.08 5.68 3.40
N MET A 14 -0.59 5.77 4.63
CA MET A 14 -0.90 7.02 5.29
C MET A 14 0.36 7.87 5.54
N ALA A 15 1.45 7.26 6.00
CA ALA A 15 2.74 7.93 6.16
C ALA A 15 3.26 8.43 4.80
N ARG A 16 3.12 7.64 3.74
CA ARG A 16 3.46 8.02 2.37
C ARG A 16 2.63 9.23 1.90
N TYR A 17 1.33 9.23 2.15
CA TYR A 17 0.43 10.32 1.78
C TYR A 17 0.85 11.65 2.44
N PHE A 18 1.07 11.66 3.76
CA PHE A 18 1.49 12.86 4.48
C PHE A 18 2.87 13.36 4.04
N LEU A 19 3.79 12.44 3.78
CA LEU A 19 5.12 12.82 3.32
C LEU A 19 5.10 13.39 1.89
N ASN A 20 4.24 12.83 1.03
CA ASN A 20 4.02 13.37 -0.32
C ASN A 20 3.49 14.81 -0.26
N PHE A 21 2.47 15.07 0.57
CA PHE A 21 1.96 16.42 0.81
C PHE A 21 3.08 17.36 1.29
N THR A 22 3.88 16.96 2.27
CA THR A 22 4.97 17.78 2.81
C THR A 22 6.06 18.06 1.77
N ARG A 23 6.34 17.10 0.89
CA ARG A 23 7.27 17.28 -0.24
C ARG A 23 6.76 18.37 -1.20
N ASP A 24 5.48 18.35 -1.53
CA ASP A 24 4.87 19.30 -2.46
C ASP A 24 4.82 20.73 -1.87
N GLU A 25 4.63 20.85 -0.55
CA GLU A 25 4.65 22.12 0.18
C GLU A 25 6.07 22.63 0.51
N SER A 26 7.11 21.88 0.20
CA SER A 26 8.49 22.26 0.48
C SER A 26 8.94 23.43 -0.39
N CYS A 27 9.45 24.50 0.25
CA CYS A 27 10.01 25.66 -0.49
C CYS A 27 11.32 25.34 -1.23
N GLY A 28 11.90 24.15 -1.06
CA GLY A 28 13.09 23.66 -1.76
C GLY A 28 14.42 24.27 -1.34
N LYS A 29 14.47 25.17 -0.35
CA LYS A 29 15.71 25.86 0.07
C LYS A 29 16.71 24.94 0.80
N CYS A 30 16.21 24.14 1.76
CA CYS A 30 17.06 23.24 2.54
C CYS A 30 17.26 21.90 1.82
N ASN A 31 18.51 21.46 1.66
CA ASN A 31 18.83 20.18 1.05
C ASN A 31 18.21 19.01 1.83
N TYR A 32 18.26 19.06 3.16
CA TYR A 32 17.68 18.01 4.01
C TYR A 32 16.17 17.85 3.80
N CYS A 33 15.42 18.94 3.74
CA CYS A 33 14.01 18.90 3.44
C CYS A 33 13.78 18.47 1.98
N ARG A 34 14.35 19.19 0.99
CA ARG A 34 14.09 18.93 -0.44
C ARG A 34 14.47 17.53 -0.90
N ILE A 35 15.69 17.09 -0.57
CA ILE A 35 16.21 15.78 -1.01
C ILE A 35 15.77 14.69 -0.05
N GLY A 36 15.82 14.93 1.26
CA GLY A 36 15.51 13.93 2.27
C GLY A 36 14.06 13.47 2.22
N THR A 37 13.08 14.39 2.13
CA THR A 37 11.66 14.01 2.01
C THR A 37 11.39 13.22 0.74
N LYS A 38 12.04 13.58 -0.38
CA LYS A 38 11.93 12.83 -1.63
C LYS A 38 12.47 11.40 -1.47
N ARG A 39 13.63 11.24 -0.85
CA ARG A 39 14.23 9.91 -0.62
C ARG A 39 13.40 9.04 0.32
N MET A 40 12.87 9.62 1.39
CA MET A 40 11.94 8.90 2.27
C MET A 40 10.69 8.46 1.51
N LEU A 41 10.14 9.34 0.65
CA LEU A 41 8.96 9.01 -0.15
C LEU A 41 9.24 7.87 -1.13
N GLU A 42 10.38 7.88 -1.83
CA GLU A 42 10.81 6.79 -2.73
C GLU A 42 10.87 5.43 -2.00
N ILE A 43 11.34 5.43 -0.74
CA ILE A 43 11.36 4.20 0.08
C ILE A 43 9.94 3.76 0.44
N LEU A 44 9.06 4.66 0.88
CA LEU A 44 7.68 4.34 1.22
C LEU A 44 6.89 3.86 -0.01
N GLU A 45 7.10 4.46 -1.18
CA GLU A 45 6.52 4.02 -2.44
C GLU A 45 6.99 2.60 -2.80
N ARG A 46 8.28 2.32 -2.65
CA ARG A 46 8.84 0.98 -2.86
C ARG A 46 8.22 -0.05 -1.91
N ILE A 47 8.07 0.28 -0.63
CA ILE A 47 7.44 -0.60 0.37
C ILE A 47 5.97 -0.86 0.01
N THR A 48 5.20 0.17 -0.31
CA THR A 48 3.77 0.03 -0.65
C THR A 48 3.54 -0.67 -1.99
N ASN A 49 4.53 -0.65 -2.89
CA ASN A 49 4.51 -1.39 -4.16
C ASN A 49 5.01 -2.85 -4.03
N GLY A 50 5.36 -3.30 -2.82
CA GLY A 50 5.84 -4.66 -2.60
C GLY A 50 7.32 -4.89 -2.94
N GLU A 51 8.05 -3.84 -3.26
CA GLU A 51 9.47 -3.87 -3.61
C GLU A 51 10.37 -3.50 -2.42
N GLY A 52 9.80 -3.42 -1.20
CA GLY A 52 10.54 -3.12 0.02
C GLY A 52 11.67 -4.11 0.26
N GLN A 53 12.79 -3.61 0.75
CA GLN A 53 14.03 -4.34 0.97
C GLN A 53 14.37 -4.37 2.46
N ASP A 54 15.20 -5.34 2.84
CA ASP A 54 15.77 -5.39 4.18
C ASP A 54 16.63 -4.14 4.44
N GLY A 55 16.48 -3.55 5.63
CA GLY A 55 17.15 -2.29 6.00
C GLY A 55 16.38 -1.02 5.62
N ASP A 56 15.25 -1.09 4.92
CA ASP A 56 14.44 0.09 4.57
C ASP A 56 13.89 0.81 5.80
N ILE A 57 13.55 0.08 6.86
CA ILE A 57 13.03 0.65 8.11
C ILE A 57 14.11 1.47 8.80
N GLU A 58 15.30 0.92 8.94
CA GLU A 58 16.45 1.58 9.56
C GLU A 58 16.87 2.82 8.76
N LEU A 59 16.82 2.71 7.43
CA LEU A 59 17.11 3.83 6.54
C LEU A 59 16.07 4.95 6.67
N LEU A 60 14.78 4.62 6.82
CA LEU A 60 13.71 5.60 7.07
C LEU A 60 13.94 6.33 8.40
N GLU A 61 14.29 5.60 9.48
CA GLU A 61 14.58 6.17 10.79
C GLU A 61 15.80 7.12 10.71
N GLU A 62 16.88 6.69 10.07
CA GLU A 62 18.09 7.50 9.91
C GLU A 62 17.83 8.77 9.10
N LEU A 63 17.14 8.66 7.96
CA LEU A 63 16.79 9.81 7.13
C LEU A 63 15.86 10.77 7.87
N ALA A 64 14.89 10.25 8.63
CA ALA A 64 13.97 11.05 9.42
C ALA A 64 14.70 11.94 10.42
N MET A 65 15.68 11.39 11.15
CA MET A 65 16.48 12.16 12.09
C MET A 65 17.34 13.21 11.39
N LYS A 66 17.98 12.86 10.27
CA LYS A 66 18.79 13.81 9.49
C LYS A 66 17.95 14.96 8.93
N ILE A 67 16.72 14.69 8.45
CA ILE A 67 15.82 15.73 7.96
C ILE A 67 15.38 16.65 9.10
N LYS A 68 15.03 16.08 10.24
CA LYS A 68 14.58 16.81 11.42
C LYS A 68 15.66 17.78 11.91
N ASP A 69 16.88 17.29 12.06
CA ASP A 69 18.00 18.06 12.62
C ASP A 69 18.60 19.06 11.61
N GLY A 70 18.61 18.71 10.32
CA GLY A 70 19.22 19.53 9.28
C GLY A 70 18.29 20.53 8.61
N SER A 71 16.97 20.48 8.89
CA SER A 71 16.01 21.43 8.29
C SER A 71 15.94 22.74 9.03
N MET A 72 15.86 23.84 8.27
CA MET A 72 15.92 25.22 8.83
C MET A 72 14.56 25.74 9.32
N CYS A 73 13.45 25.10 8.97
CA CYS A 73 12.11 25.58 9.35
C CYS A 73 11.22 24.45 9.86
N GLY A 74 10.12 24.83 10.50
CA GLY A 74 9.17 23.89 11.10
C GLY A 74 8.60 22.86 10.14
N LEU A 75 8.38 23.20 8.85
CA LEU A 75 7.90 22.25 7.86
C LEU A 75 8.86 21.05 7.73
N GLY A 76 10.14 21.32 7.47
CA GLY A 76 11.13 20.27 7.31
C GLY A 76 11.40 19.50 8.60
N GLN A 77 11.41 20.18 9.75
CA GLN A 77 11.62 19.57 11.05
C GLN A 77 10.47 18.63 11.46
N THR A 78 9.25 18.89 11.00
CA THR A 78 8.07 18.08 11.32
C THR A 78 7.70 17.07 10.21
N ALA A 79 8.21 17.24 9.00
CA ALA A 79 7.95 16.37 7.86
C ALA A 79 8.11 14.87 8.15
N PRO A 80 9.16 14.41 8.88
CA PRO A 80 9.34 13.01 9.19
C PRO A 80 8.43 12.47 10.29
N ASN A 81 7.75 13.32 11.07
CA ASN A 81 6.99 12.89 12.24
C ASN A 81 5.92 11.83 11.92
N PRO A 82 5.11 11.93 10.86
CA PRO A 82 4.16 10.87 10.52
C PRO A 82 4.85 9.52 10.33
N VAL A 83 5.99 9.49 9.64
CA VAL A 83 6.76 8.25 9.41
C VAL A 83 7.31 7.69 10.72
N LEU A 84 7.94 8.52 11.55
CA LEU A 84 8.47 8.10 12.85
C LEU A 84 7.38 7.60 13.80
N THR A 85 6.21 8.25 13.79
CA THR A 85 5.08 7.87 14.63
C THR A 85 4.49 6.54 14.17
N THR A 86 4.28 6.35 12.88
CA THR A 86 3.76 5.09 12.34
C THR A 86 4.77 3.94 12.52
N LEU A 87 6.06 4.18 12.34
CA LEU A 87 7.11 3.19 12.66
C LEU A 87 7.12 2.80 14.15
N LYS A 88 6.90 3.75 15.04
CA LYS A 88 6.87 3.48 16.48
C LYS A 88 5.70 2.59 16.92
N TYR A 89 4.51 2.81 16.37
CA TYR A 89 3.28 2.15 16.84
C TYR A 89 2.81 1.01 15.92
N PHE A 90 3.21 1.01 14.66
CA PHE A 90 2.75 0.08 13.62
C PHE A 90 3.93 -0.54 12.84
N ARG A 91 5.06 -0.77 13.51
CA ARG A 91 6.26 -1.37 12.90
C ARG A 91 5.98 -2.70 12.22
N ASN A 92 5.07 -3.49 12.79
CA ASN A 92 4.63 -4.77 12.24
C ASN A 92 4.01 -4.62 10.84
N GLU A 93 3.30 -3.53 10.54
CA GLU A 93 2.76 -3.30 9.20
C GLU A 93 3.88 -3.08 8.17
N TYR A 94 4.93 -2.33 8.53
CA TYR A 94 6.10 -2.16 7.67
C TYR A 94 6.81 -3.48 7.40
N GLU A 95 7.00 -4.29 8.44
CA GLU A 95 7.60 -5.62 8.33
C GLU A 95 6.75 -6.56 7.45
N ASP A 96 5.44 -6.54 7.60
CA ASP A 96 4.53 -7.32 6.76
C ASP A 96 4.60 -6.90 5.28
N HIS A 97 4.70 -5.60 4.99
CA HIS A 97 4.87 -5.09 3.63
C HIS A 97 6.23 -5.49 3.03
N ILE A 98 7.31 -5.45 3.83
CA ILE A 98 8.68 -5.73 3.36
C ILE A 98 8.92 -7.23 3.23
N TYR A 99 8.64 -8.02 4.29
CA TYR A 99 9.02 -9.43 4.36
C TYR A 99 7.92 -10.38 3.84
N LYS A 100 6.67 -10.12 4.20
CA LYS A 100 5.53 -10.97 3.81
C LYS A 100 4.88 -10.55 2.50
N LYS A 101 5.25 -9.38 1.98
CA LYS A 101 4.64 -8.78 0.78
C LYS A 101 3.11 -8.73 0.88
N LYS A 102 2.61 -8.37 2.06
CA LYS A 102 1.19 -8.34 2.38
C LYS A 102 0.82 -7.02 3.04
N CYS A 103 -0.26 -6.40 2.58
CA CYS A 103 -0.90 -5.27 3.24
C CYS A 103 -2.02 -5.78 4.14
N THR A 104 -1.88 -5.66 5.45
CA THR A 104 -2.88 -6.15 6.42
C THR A 104 -4.22 -5.44 6.27
N ALA A 105 -4.21 -4.13 6.05
CA ALA A 105 -5.39 -3.32 5.76
C ALA A 105 -5.97 -3.56 4.34
N GLY A 106 -5.21 -4.22 3.46
CA GLY A 106 -5.65 -4.50 2.09
C GLY A 106 -5.90 -3.24 1.23
N SER A 107 -5.25 -2.12 1.52
CA SER A 107 -5.38 -0.88 0.75
C SER A 107 -4.28 -0.72 -0.32
N CYS A 108 -3.10 -1.30 -0.10
CA CYS A 108 -1.99 -1.24 -1.04
C CYS A 108 -2.21 -2.17 -2.24
N LYS A 109 -2.64 -1.62 -3.38
CA LYS A 109 -3.03 -2.39 -4.58
C LYS A 109 -1.95 -3.38 -5.06
N ALA A 110 -0.68 -3.04 -4.92
CA ALA A 110 0.41 -3.92 -5.35
C ALA A 110 0.50 -5.20 -4.50
N LEU A 111 0.07 -5.14 -3.25
CA LEU A 111 0.16 -6.22 -2.26
C LEU A 111 -1.15 -6.98 -2.06
N ILE A 112 -2.22 -6.61 -2.79
CA ILE A 112 -3.49 -7.31 -2.76
C ILE A 112 -3.49 -8.41 -3.83
N SER A 113 -4.05 -9.56 -3.51
CA SER A 113 -4.40 -10.58 -4.48
C SER A 113 -5.83 -11.06 -4.26
N TYR A 114 -6.53 -11.34 -5.37
CA TYR A 114 -7.86 -11.95 -5.31
C TYR A 114 -7.74 -13.43 -5.66
N THR A 115 -8.33 -14.28 -4.82
CA THR A 115 -8.35 -15.73 -5.02
C THR A 115 -9.77 -16.24 -5.03
N ILE A 116 -10.07 -17.20 -5.91
CA ILE A 116 -11.38 -17.87 -5.97
C ILE A 116 -11.32 -19.10 -5.09
N THR A 117 -12.24 -19.20 -4.12
CA THR A 117 -12.37 -20.33 -3.19
C THR A 117 -13.09 -21.50 -3.84
N ASP A 118 -13.19 -22.63 -3.13
CA ASP A 118 -13.89 -23.82 -3.61
C ASP A 118 -15.42 -23.67 -3.59
N ASP A 119 -15.94 -22.60 -2.99
CA ASP A 119 -17.36 -22.24 -3.03
C ASP A 119 -17.84 -21.76 -4.39
N CYS A 120 -16.92 -21.61 -5.34
CA CYS A 120 -17.22 -21.16 -6.70
C CYS A 120 -18.14 -22.17 -7.42
N LYS A 121 -19.31 -21.71 -7.86
CA LYS A 121 -20.29 -22.52 -8.62
C LYS A 121 -20.10 -22.47 -10.15
N GLY A 122 -19.07 -21.79 -10.63
CA GLY A 122 -18.81 -21.69 -12.08
C GLY A 122 -19.86 -20.92 -12.87
N CYS A 123 -20.45 -19.87 -12.26
CA CYS A 123 -21.52 -19.08 -12.90
C CYS A 123 -21.04 -18.12 -14.00
N THR A 124 -19.74 -17.94 -14.18
CA THR A 124 -19.07 -17.07 -15.18
C THR A 124 -19.29 -15.56 -15.01
N LEU A 125 -20.04 -15.09 -14.03
CA LEU A 125 -20.33 -13.67 -13.86
C LEU A 125 -19.04 -12.85 -13.62
N CYS A 126 -18.14 -13.31 -12.78
CA CYS A 126 -16.87 -12.64 -12.50
C CYS A 126 -15.99 -12.49 -13.76
N ALA A 127 -15.97 -13.51 -14.63
CA ALA A 127 -15.23 -13.47 -15.89
C ALA A 127 -15.85 -12.45 -16.86
N LYS A 128 -17.18 -12.41 -17.00
CA LYS A 128 -17.88 -11.45 -17.88
C LYS A 128 -17.71 -9.98 -17.45
N HIS A 129 -17.53 -9.73 -16.17
CA HIS A 129 -17.37 -8.38 -15.63
C HIS A 129 -15.91 -7.98 -15.44
N CYS A 130 -14.95 -8.86 -15.77
CA CYS A 130 -13.53 -8.55 -15.68
C CYS A 130 -13.12 -7.62 -16.85
N PRO A 131 -12.65 -6.39 -16.58
CA PRO A 131 -12.32 -5.43 -17.63
C PRO A 131 -11.05 -5.79 -18.41
N VAL A 132 -10.27 -6.75 -17.93
CA VAL A 132 -8.98 -7.18 -18.51
C VAL A 132 -8.96 -8.69 -18.82
N ASP A 133 -10.10 -9.35 -18.76
CA ASP A 133 -10.26 -10.80 -19.01
C ASP A 133 -9.26 -11.69 -18.22
N ALA A 134 -8.88 -11.25 -17.02
CA ALA A 134 -7.93 -11.97 -16.15
C ALA A 134 -8.54 -13.20 -15.47
N ILE A 135 -9.81 -13.55 -15.74
CA ILE A 135 -10.50 -14.67 -15.09
C ILE A 135 -10.89 -15.71 -16.14
N SER A 136 -10.35 -16.91 -15.97
CA SER A 136 -10.63 -18.05 -16.86
C SER A 136 -11.32 -19.18 -16.10
N GLY A 137 -12.11 -19.98 -16.82
CA GLY A 137 -12.83 -21.14 -16.28
C GLY A 137 -14.01 -21.52 -17.17
N LYS A 138 -14.49 -22.76 -16.99
CA LYS A 138 -15.68 -23.25 -17.69
C LYS A 138 -16.93 -23.16 -16.83
N VAL A 139 -18.08 -23.17 -17.47
CA VAL A 139 -19.38 -23.22 -16.78
C VAL A 139 -19.45 -24.43 -15.87
N LYS A 140 -19.86 -24.24 -14.62
CA LYS A 140 -19.93 -25.24 -13.53
C LYS A 140 -18.57 -25.73 -13.02
N GLU A 141 -17.46 -25.11 -13.43
CA GLU A 141 -16.13 -25.37 -12.89
C GLU A 141 -15.61 -24.17 -12.09
N LYS A 142 -14.70 -24.41 -11.15
CA LYS A 142 -14.03 -23.33 -10.42
C LYS A 142 -13.22 -22.45 -11.39
N HIS A 143 -13.42 -21.14 -11.31
CA HIS A 143 -12.65 -20.20 -12.09
C HIS A 143 -11.30 -19.91 -11.43
N VAL A 144 -10.36 -19.39 -12.20
CA VAL A 144 -9.02 -18.99 -11.75
C VAL A 144 -8.75 -17.57 -12.19
N ILE A 145 -8.12 -16.78 -11.32
CA ILE A 145 -7.69 -15.40 -11.61
C ILE A 145 -6.20 -15.42 -11.97
N ASP A 146 -5.89 -14.95 -13.15
CA ASP A 146 -4.49 -14.70 -13.54
C ASP A 146 -4.01 -13.42 -12.89
N GLN A 147 -3.10 -13.57 -11.91
CA GLN A 147 -2.56 -12.44 -11.15
C GLN A 147 -1.68 -11.52 -12.00
N SER A 148 -1.14 -11.99 -13.12
CA SER A 148 -0.30 -11.20 -14.01
C SER A 148 -1.11 -10.21 -14.85
N LEU A 149 -2.35 -10.57 -15.19
CA LEU A 149 -3.28 -9.73 -15.95
C LEU A 149 -4.20 -8.91 -15.04
N CYS A 150 -4.35 -9.32 -13.79
CA CYS A 150 -5.30 -8.72 -12.85
C CYS A 150 -4.88 -7.30 -12.42
N ILE A 151 -5.69 -6.30 -12.75
CA ILE A 151 -5.52 -4.89 -12.32
C ILE A 151 -6.02 -4.63 -10.89
N LYS A 152 -6.43 -5.66 -10.16
CA LYS A 152 -6.83 -5.61 -8.75
C LYS A 152 -7.97 -4.61 -8.45
N CYS A 153 -8.93 -4.49 -9.38
CA CYS A 153 -10.05 -3.53 -9.28
C CYS A 153 -11.20 -3.96 -8.35
N GLY A 154 -11.24 -5.22 -7.89
CA GLY A 154 -12.27 -5.74 -6.99
C GLY A 154 -13.62 -6.10 -7.62
N LYS A 155 -13.92 -5.72 -8.86
CA LYS A 155 -15.22 -5.95 -9.51
C LYS A 155 -15.70 -7.41 -9.48
N CYS A 156 -14.78 -8.35 -9.56
CA CYS A 156 -15.10 -9.77 -9.50
C CYS A 156 -15.66 -10.18 -8.12
N MET A 157 -15.13 -9.60 -7.04
CA MET A 157 -15.62 -9.81 -5.69
C MET A 157 -17.01 -9.23 -5.50
N ASP A 158 -17.23 -7.98 -5.94
CA ASP A 158 -18.53 -7.29 -5.85
C ASP A 158 -19.64 -8.00 -6.65
N THR A 159 -19.26 -8.64 -7.78
CA THR A 159 -20.20 -9.34 -8.68
C THR A 159 -20.48 -10.78 -8.23
N CYS A 160 -19.70 -11.33 -7.30
CA CYS A 160 -19.82 -12.72 -6.89
C CYS A 160 -20.97 -12.93 -5.91
N ASN A 161 -22.13 -13.41 -6.40
CA ASN A 161 -23.29 -13.73 -5.56
C ASN A 161 -23.06 -14.87 -4.54
N PHE A 162 -21.98 -15.61 -4.68
CA PHE A 162 -21.65 -16.75 -3.81
C PHE A 162 -20.59 -16.44 -2.77
N GLY A 163 -20.05 -15.21 -2.75
CA GLY A 163 -18.95 -14.84 -1.84
C GLY A 163 -17.69 -15.69 -2.03
N ALA A 164 -17.52 -16.31 -3.19
CA ALA A 164 -16.44 -17.24 -3.48
C ALA A 164 -15.12 -16.57 -3.90
N ILE A 165 -14.97 -15.26 -3.67
CA ILE A 165 -13.74 -14.53 -4.00
C ILE A 165 -13.25 -13.83 -2.74
N GLU A 166 -12.03 -14.18 -2.34
CA GLU A 166 -11.36 -13.61 -1.18
C GLU A 166 -10.26 -12.65 -1.61
N LYS A 167 -10.11 -11.58 -0.84
CA LYS A 167 -9.01 -10.62 -0.92
C LYS A 167 -7.94 -11.05 0.09
N LYS A 168 -6.74 -11.29 -0.39
CA LYS A 168 -5.56 -11.64 0.42
C LYS A 168 -4.49 -10.57 0.33
#